data_1cee47e2eace0b8361159c42cc28fa0b
#
_entry.id   1cee47e2eace0b8361159c42cc28fa0b
#
_cell.length_a   1.000
_cell.length_b   1.000
_cell.length_c   1.000
_cell.angle_alpha   90.00
_cell.angle_beta   90.00
_cell.angle_gamma   90.00
#
_symmetry.space_group_name_H-M   'P 1'
#
loop_
_entity.id
_entity.type
_entity.pdbx_description
1 polymer ?
#
loop_
_entity_poly.entity_id
_entity_poly.type
_entity_poly.pdbx_seq_one_letter_code
_entity_poly.pdbx_strand_id
1 'polypeptide(L)'
;PTYTKAYLNAAALTLKKEGAIIEEMNSLGMSTADYNRYDELKIERENLYRSAIPYLEKVYELENDNLNAARTLKNIFSALGDVESENKYKTIVAGLENK
;
A
#
# COMPACT_ATOMS: atom_id res chain seq x y z
N PRO A 1 10.02 19.69 0.62
CA PRO A 1 8.95 20.59 0.23
C PRO A 1 7.59 20.21 0.79
N THR A 2 6.75 21.21 0.90
CA THR A 2 5.40 21.09 1.47
C THR A 2 4.54 20.06 0.73
N TYR A 3 4.69 19.98 -0.59
CA TYR A 3 3.87 19.08 -1.41
C TYR A 3 4.15 17.60 -1.12
N THR A 4 5.40 17.23 -0.95
CA THR A 4 5.77 15.86 -0.59
C THR A 4 5.08 15.43 0.70
N LYS A 5 5.14 16.28 1.71
CA LYS A 5 4.53 16.02 3.01
C LYS A 5 3.01 15.85 2.91
N ALA A 6 2.36 16.69 2.09
CA ALA A 6 0.92 16.59 1.88
C ALA A 6 0.53 15.26 1.23
N TYR A 7 1.28 14.82 0.23
CA TYR A 7 1.03 13.51 -0.42
C TYR A 7 1.31 12.34 0.52
N LEU A 8 2.37 12.41 1.32
CA LEU A 8 2.65 11.38 2.32
C LEU A 8 1.53 11.30 3.37
N ASN A 9 1.02 12.44 3.82
CA ASN A 9 -0.09 12.47 4.77
C ASN A 9 -1.36 11.89 4.16
N ALA A 10 -1.65 12.19 2.89
CA ALA A 10 -2.82 11.64 2.19
C ALA A 10 -2.72 10.12 2.07
N ALA A 11 -1.54 9.60 1.71
CA ALA A 11 -1.30 8.16 1.65
C ALA A 11 -1.45 7.52 3.03
N ALA A 12 -0.90 8.13 4.06
CA ALA A 12 -0.97 7.62 5.43
C ALA A 12 -2.41 7.57 5.93
N LEU A 13 -3.21 8.59 5.67
CA LEU A 13 -4.63 8.61 6.04
C LEU A 13 -5.41 7.51 5.32
N THR A 14 -5.13 7.30 4.03
CA THR A 14 -5.75 6.24 3.26
C THR A 14 -5.39 4.87 3.84
N LEU A 15 -4.10 4.62 4.07
CA LEU A 15 -3.61 3.34 4.56
C LEU A 15 -4.01 3.06 6.02
N LYS A 16 -4.29 4.09 6.80
CA LYS A 16 -4.74 3.93 8.18
C LYS A 16 -6.02 3.10 8.29
N LYS A 17 -6.85 3.14 7.28
CA LYS A 17 -8.11 2.38 7.23
C LYS A 17 -7.87 0.87 7.12
N GLU A 18 -6.69 0.45 6.71
CA GLU A 18 -6.34 -0.96 6.55
C GLU A 18 -6.43 -1.73 7.86
N GLY A 19 -6.04 -1.09 8.98
CA GLY A 19 -6.06 -1.74 10.29
C GLY A 19 -7.44 -2.28 10.66
N ALA A 20 -8.50 -1.49 10.44
CA ALA A 20 -9.87 -1.91 10.73
C ALA A 20 -10.31 -3.06 9.82
N ILE A 21 -9.91 -3.04 8.54
CA ILE A 21 -10.24 -4.11 7.60
C ILE A 21 -9.57 -5.43 8.03
N ILE A 22 -8.29 -5.39 8.36
CA ILE A 22 -7.54 -6.57 8.81
C ILE A 22 -8.13 -7.12 10.10
N GLU A 23 -8.47 -6.24 11.03
CA GLU A 23 -9.06 -6.64 12.31
C GLU A 23 -10.39 -7.38 12.10
N GLU A 24 -11.24 -6.88 11.21
CA GLU A 24 -12.49 -7.54 10.87
C GLU A 24 -12.23 -8.88 10.19
N MET A 25 -11.29 -8.95 9.23
CA MET A 25 -10.92 -10.21 8.56
C MET A 25 -10.48 -11.26 9.57
N ASN A 26 -9.68 -10.86 10.56
CA ASN A 26 -9.17 -11.79 11.57
C ASN A 26 -10.24 -12.24 12.57
N SER A 27 -11.35 -11.52 12.68
CA SER A 27 -12.45 -11.87 13.58
C SER A 27 -13.46 -12.86 12.96
N LEU A 28 -13.37 -13.10 11.66
CA LEU A 28 -14.33 -13.94 10.95
C LEU A 28 -14.08 -15.43 11.23
N GLY A 29 -15.17 -16.23 11.22
CA GLY A 29 -15.11 -17.67 11.39
C GLY A 29 -15.12 -18.40 10.05
N MET A 30 -15.77 -19.56 10.04
CA MET A 30 -15.77 -20.48 8.87
C MET A 30 -17.14 -20.68 8.23
N SER A 31 -18.13 -19.83 8.55
CA SER A 31 -19.45 -19.93 7.91
C SER A 31 -19.39 -19.39 6.48
N THR A 32 -20.40 -19.74 5.67
CA THR A 32 -20.50 -19.21 4.31
C THR A 32 -20.58 -17.68 4.32
N ALA A 33 -21.33 -17.12 5.26
CA ALA A 33 -21.42 -15.67 5.41
C ALA A 33 -20.06 -15.05 5.73
N ASP A 34 -19.26 -15.71 6.58
CA ASP A 34 -17.91 -15.24 6.92
C ASP A 34 -16.98 -15.28 5.73
N TYR A 35 -17.02 -16.34 4.91
CA TYR A 35 -16.22 -16.40 3.70
C TYR A 35 -16.59 -15.29 2.71
N ASN A 36 -17.89 -15.03 2.55
CA ASN A 36 -18.36 -13.97 1.66
C ASN A 36 -17.90 -12.59 2.16
N ARG A 37 -17.96 -12.37 3.47
CA ARG A 37 -17.50 -11.11 4.08
C ARG A 37 -15.99 -10.95 3.93
N TYR A 38 -15.24 -12.03 4.11
CA TYR A 38 -13.79 -12.04 3.91
C TYR A 38 -13.43 -11.58 2.50
N ASP A 39 -14.12 -12.12 1.48
CA ASP A 39 -13.87 -11.74 0.09
C ASP A 39 -14.18 -10.27 -0.16
N GLU A 40 -15.27 -9.75 0.42
CA GLU A 40 -15.62 -8.32 0.33
C GLU A 40 -14.52 -7.46 0.95
N LEU A 41 -14.04 -7.84 2.13
CA LEU A 41 -13.00 -7.10 2.84
C LEU A 41 -11.67 -7.13 2.08
N LYS A 42 -11.36 -8.24 1.43
CA LYS A 42 -10.18 -8.37 0.60
C LYS A 42 -10.23 -7.36 -0.55
N ILE A 43 -11.38 -7.22 -1.20
CA ILE A 43 -11.59 -6.25 -2.28
C ILE A 43 -11.47 -4.82 -1.74
N GLU A 44 -12.06 -4.52 -0.59
CA GLU A 44 -11.94 -3.21 0.06
C GLU A 44 -10.47 -2.87 0.34
N ARG A 45 -9.69 -3.83 0.83
CA ARG A 45 -8.28 -3.66 1.11
C ARG A 45 -7.48 -3.38 -0.16
N GLU A 46 -7.76 -4.13 -1.23
CA GLU A 46 -7.10 -3.91 -2.53
C GLU A 46 -7.42 -2.53 -3.08
N ASN A 47 -8.68 -2.09 -2.99
CA ASN A 47 -9.09 -0.76 -3.44
C ASN A 47 -8.41 0.34 -2.63
N LEU A 48 -8.23 0.11 -1.33
CA LEU A 48 -7.52 1.02 -0.45
C LEU A 48 -6.07 1.20 -0.91
N TYR A 49 -5.39 0.10 -1.22
CA TYR A 49 -4.02 0.14 -1.73
C TYR A 49 -3.94 0.90 -3.05
N ARG A 50 -4.88 0.64 -3.97
CA ARG A 50 -4.91 1.33 -5.27
C ARG A 50 -5.13 2.83 -5.10
N SER A 51 -5.89 3.23 -4.08
CA SER A 51 -6.12 4.64 -3.77
C SER A 51 -4.86 5.33 -3.23
N ALA A 52 -4.01 4.59 -2.52
CA ALA A 52 -2.78 5.14 -1.96
C ALA A 52 -1.65 5.27 -3.00
N ILE A 53 -1.65 4.41 -4.02
CA ILE A 53 -0.58 4.37 -5.02
C ILE A 53 -0.31 5.73 -5.68
N PRO A 54 -1.31 6.47 -6.20
CA PRO A 54 -1.05 7.75 -6.86
C PRO A 54 -0.35 8.76 -5.96
N TYR A 55 -0.70 8.81 -4.67
CA TYR A 55 -0.07 9.71 -3.72
C TYR A 55 1.40 9.35 -3.52
N LEU A 56 1.70 8.06 -3.37
CA LEU A 56 3.07 7.59 -3.15
C LEU A 56 3.92 7.72 -4.42
N GLU A 57 3.34 7.48 -5.58
CA GLU A 57 4.03 7.70 -6.86
C GLU A 57 4.38 9.16 -7.04
N LYS A 58 3.50 10.07 -6.60
CA LYS A 58 3.77 11.51 -6.66
C LYS A 58 4.91 11.90 -5.72
N VAL A 59 4.96 11.32 -4.53
CA VAL A 59 6.08 11.51 -3.60
C VAL A 59 7.39 11.09 -4.26
N TYR A 60 7.41 9.90 -4.85
CA TYR A 60 8.61 9.36 -5.51
C TYR A 60 9.01 10.23 -6.72
N GLU A 61 8.04 10.76 -7.46
CA GLU A 61 8.30 11.67 -8.58
C GLU A 61 8.98 12.96 -8.12
N LEU A 62 8.54 13.50 -6.97
CA LEU A 62 9.09 14.73 -6.40
C LEU A 62 10.42 14.49 -5.68
N GLU A 63 10.58 13.34 -5.06
CA GLU A 63 11.77 12.95 -4.29
C GLU A 63 12.12 11.49 -4.60
N ASN A 64 12.91 11.26 -5.65
CA ASN A 64 13.24 9.88 -6.07
C ASN A 64 14.19 9.14 -5.12
N ASP A 65 14.72 9.82 -4.11
CA ASP A 65 15.49 9.20 -3.03
C ASP A 65 14.67 8.93 -1.78
N ASN A 66 13.36 9.13 -1.83
CA ASN A 66 12.47 8.87 -0.68
C ASN A 66 12.29 7.37 -0.49
N LEU A 67 13.10 6.79 0.40
CA LEU A 67 13.10 5.37 0.69
C LEU A 67 11.75 4.89 1.24
N ASN A 68 11.10 5.70 2.07
CA ASN A 68 9.78 5.39 2.64
C ASN A 68 8.73 5.17 1.55
N ALA A 69 8.66 6.10 0.58
CA ALA A 69 7.71 5.99 -0.53
C ALA A 69 7.99 4.73 -1.36
N ALA A 70 9.26 4.49 -1.69
CA ALA A 70 9.66 3.32 -2.48
C ALA A 70 9.33 2.00 -1.77
N ARG A 71 9.61 1.90 -0.47
CA ARG A 71 9.29 0.71 0.32
C ARG A 71 7.79 0.46 0.40
N THR A 72 7.02 1.52 0.64
CA THR A 72 5.57 1.41 0.77
C THR A 72 4.96 0.97 -0.57
N LEU A 73 5.43 1.54 -1.68
CA LEU A 73 4.97 1.12 -3.01
C LEU A 73 5.31 -0.34 -3.29
N LYS A 74 6.54 -0.77 -2.96
CA LYS A 74 6.94 -2.16 -3.10
C LYS A 74 5.98 -3.09 -2.35
N ASN A 75 5.68 -2.76 -1.09
CA ASN A 75 4.83 -3.57 -0.24
C ASN A 75 3.38 -3.61 -0.76
N ILE A 76 2.87 -2.48 -1.24
CA ILE A 76 1.53 -2.41 -1.82
C ILE A 76 1.43 -3.27 -3.07
N PHE A 77 2.39 -3.17 -3.99
CA PHE A 77 2.37 -3.97 -5.22
C PHE A 77 2.53 -5.46 -4.91
N SER A 78 3.32 -5.82 -3.90
CA SER A 78 3.41 -7.20 -3.42
C SER A 78 2.05 -7.70 -2.95
N ALA A 79 1.35 -6.91 -2.15
CA ALA A 79 0.03 -7.27 -1.64
C ALA A 79 -1.02 -7.40 -2.75
N LEU A 80 -0.89 -6.60 -3.81
CA LEU A 80 -1.78 -6.65 -4.98
C LEU A 80 -1.43 -7.76 -5.96
N GLY A 81 -0.30 -8.43 -5.78
CA GLY A 81 0.17 -9.46 -6.71
C GLY A 81 0.72 -8.93 -8.01
N ASP A 82 1.06 -7.64 -8.08
CA ASP A 82 1.67 -7.02 -9.25
C ASP A 82 3.19 -7.22 -9.19
N VAL A 83 3.64 -8.37 -9.66
CA VAL A 83 5.05 -8.79 -9.57
C VAL A 83 5.99 -7.85 -10.31
N GLU A 84 5.58 -7.36 -11.47
CA GLU A 84 6.40 -6.44 -12.27
C GLU A 84 6.69 -5.14 -11.53
N SER A 85 5.65 -4.51 -10.99
CA SER A 85 5.79 -3.27 -10.23
C SER A 85 6.52 -3.50 -8.90
N GLU A 86 6.24 -4.61 -8.24
CA GLU A 86 6.96 -5.00 -7.02
C GLU A 86 8.46 -5.09 -7.28
N ASN A 87 8.86 -5.77 -8.33
CA ASN A 87 10.28 -5.94 -8.68
C ASN A 87 10.95 -4.60 -9.03
N LYS A 88 10.23 -3.71 -9.72
CA LYS A 88 10.71 -2.37 -10.03
C LYS A 88 11.08 -1.62 -8.74
N TYR A 89 10.17 -1.58 -7.77
CA TYR A 89 10.43 -0.87 -6.53
C TYR A 89 11.40 -1.60 -5.61
N LYS A 90 11.44 -2.93 -5.67
CA LYS A 90 12.43 -3.73 -4.95
C LYS A 90 13.85 -3.34 -5.37
N THR A 91 14.08 -3.17 -6.67
CA THR A 91 15.37 -2.74 -7.21
C THR A 91 15.69 -1.31 -6.74
N ILE A 92 14.72 -0.42 -6.77
CA ILE A 92 14.88 0.96 -6.32
C ILE A 92 15.23 1.00 -4.83
N VAL A 93 14.52 0.24 -3.99
CA VAL A 93 14.77 0.16 -2.55
C VAL A 93 16.18 -0.33 -2.29
N ALA A 94 16.62 -1.40 -2.97
CA ALA A 94 17.97 -1.93 -2.81
C ALA A 94 19.03 -0.89 -3.15
N GLY A 95 18.81 -0.13 -4.23
CA GLY A 95 19.73 0.96 -4.63
C GLY A 95 19.81 2.07 -3.59
N LEU A 96 18.67 2.45 -3.01
CA LEU A 96 18.61 3.52 -2.01
C LEU A 96 19.22 3.07 -0.67
N GLU A 97 19.02 1.81 -0.29
CA GLU A 97 19.58 1.26 0.96
C GLU A 97 21.09 1.12 0.91
N ASN A 98 21.66 0.98 -0.28
CA ASN A 98 23.12 0.81 -0.48
C ASN A 98 23.88 2.12 -0.67
N LYS A 99 23.24 3.25 -0.53
CA LYS A 99 23.88 4.56 -0.64
C LYS A 99 24.60 4.97 0.64
#